data_1444b2fd5632b5e6f4861707d80338a2
#
_entry.id   1444b2fd5632b5e6f4861707d80338a2
#
_cell.length_a   1.000
_cell.length_b   1.000
_cell.length_c   1.000
_cell.angle_alpha   90.00
_cell.angle_beta   90.00
_cell.angle_gamma   90.00
#
_symmetry.space_group_name_H-M   'P 1'
#
loop_
_entity.id
_entity.type
_entity.pdbx_description
1 polymer ?
#
loop_
_entity_poly.entity_id
_entity_poly.type
_entity_poly.pdbx_seq_one_letter_code
_entity_poly.pdbx_strand_id
1 'polypeptide(L)'
;MAPSLALREVRLARMASMLLADSEPRTPLEVVRWFGAMQAQDAASGHWSVGVRCPGSTEPDILAAFERGDIVRTWPMRGTIHIVPGVDVRWMLALTGVRALDGAQRRREYLGLTLDDAERTCSVLGDALSGGAVLTRSQCLAALADAGIDASGQRGYHLLWFAAQSGVTCIGPQRGSDQTFVLLEDWAPQQNAPARDEALVELLLRFVRSHG
;
A
#
# COMPACT_ATOMS: atom_id res chain seq x y z
N MET A 1 15.03 16.65 -37.87
CA MET A 1 15.30 17.13 -36.48
C MET A 1 13.98 17.22 -35.77
N ALA A 2 13.80 16.49 -34.65
CA ALA A 2 12.61 16.67 -33.82
C ALA A 2 12.65 18.06 -33.19
N PRO A 3 11.53 18.79 -33.10
CA PRO A 3 11.49 20.10 -32.46
C PRO A 3 11.87 19.95 -30.97
N SER A 4 12.78 20.79 -30.49
CA SER A 4 13.08 20.86 -29.07
C SER A 4 11.91 21.55 -28.36
N LEU A 5 11.29 20.89 -27.39
CA LEU A 5 10.27 21.52 -26.53
C LEU A 5 10.92 22.61 -25.67
N ALA A 6 10.24 23.74 -25.56
CA ALA A 6 10.66 24.77 -24.62
C ALA A 6 10.56 24.25 -23.17
N LEU A 7 11.46 24.66 -22.29
CA LEU A 7 11.47 24.21 -20.86
C LEU A 7 10.11 24.42 -20.17
N ARG A 8 9.37 25.48 -20.54
CA ARG A 8 8.03 25.75 -20.05
C ARG A 8 7.03 24.66 -20.47
N GLU A 9 7.09 24.21 -21.72
CA GLU A 9 6.20 23.18 -22.25
C GLU A 9 6.45 21.82 -21.56
N VAL A 10 7.73 21.46 -21.33
CA VAL A 10 8.10 20.27 -20.58
C VAL A 10 7.56 20.33 -19.16
N ARG A 11 7.68 21.47 -18.47
CA ARG A 11 7.14 21.63 -17.10
C ARG A 11 5.61 21.50 -17.08
N LEU A 12 4.91 22.11 -18.01
CA LEU A 12 3.46 22.02 -18.10
C LEU A 12 3.01 20.57 -18.41
N ALA A 13 3.67 19.90 -19.33
CA ALA A 13 3.41 18.51 -19.64
C ALA A 13 3.59 17.60 -18.41
N ARG A 14 4.67 17.83 -17.63
CA ARG A 14 4.89 17.09 -16.37
C ARG A 14 3.84 17.40 -15.32
N MET A 15 3.40 18.63 -15.18
CA MET A 15 2.30 18.97 -14.26
C MET A 15 0.99 18.30 -14.69
N ALA A 16 0.70 18.25 -15.98
CA ALA A 16 -0.47 17.56 -16.51
C ALA A 16 -0.39 16.04 -16.28
N SER A 17 0.74 15.40 -16.59
CA SER A 17 0.92 13.96 -16.34
C SER A 17 0.84 13.60 -14.85
N MET A 18 1.20 14.53 -13.98
CA MET A 18 1.05 14.39 -12.52
C MET A 18 -0.34 14.77 -12.00
N LEU A 19 -1.31 15.05 -12.87
CA LEU A 19 -2.68 15.48 -12.52
C LEU A 19 -2.73 16.75 -11.65
N LEU A 20 -1.85 17.71 -11.91
CA LEU A 20 -1.74 18.96 -11.14
C LEU A 20 -2.08 20.23 -11.97
N ALA A 21 -2.37 20.07 -13.27
CA ALA A 21 -2.56 21.20 -14.17
C ALA A 21 -3.98 21.32 -14.74
N ASP A 22 -4.87 20.40 -14.40
CA ASP A 22 -6.26 20.43 -14.85
C ASP A 22 -7.24 20.40 -13.66
N SER A 23 -8.50 20.66 -13.93
CA SER A 23 -9.60 20.65 -12.96
C SER A 23 -10.61 19.55 -13.24
N GLU A 24 -10.27 18.55 -14.05
CA GLU A 24 -11.17 17.43 -14.34
C GLU A 24 -11.52 16.69 -13.06
N PRO A 25 -12.82 16.50 -12.76
CA PRO A 25 -13.24 15.74 -11.60
C PRO A 25 -12.72 14.30 -11.65
N ARG A 26 -12.16 13.84 -10.52
CA ARG A 26 -11.65 12.48 -10.37
C ARG A 26 -12.00 11.92 -9.00
N THR A 27 -12.19 10.62 -8.95
CA THR A 27 -12.30 9.90 -7.70
C THR A 27 -10.90 9.58 -7.16
N PRO A 28 -10.75 9.35 -5.84
CA PRO A 28 -9.49 8.88 -5.25
C PRO A 28 -8.94 7.61 -5.92
N LEU A 29 -9.82 6.67 -6.29
CA LEU A 29 -9.45 5.45 -7.00
C LEU A 29 -8.85 5.76 -8.39
N GLU A 30 -9.45 6.65 -9.16
CA GLU A 30 -8.94 7.02 -10.49
C GLU A 30 -7.56 7.66 -10.39
N VAL A 31 -7.35 8.55 -9.42
CA VAL A 31 -6.03 9.15 -9.16
C VAL A 31 -5.01 8.07 -8.81
N VAL A 32 -5.30 7.20 -7.83
CA VAL A 32 -4.36 6.17 -7.40
C VAL A 32 -4.10 5.15 -8.52
N ARG A 33 -5.11 4.80 -9.31
CA ARG A 33 -4.95 3.92 -10.49
C ARG A 33 -4.08 4.56 -11.58
N TRP A 34 -4.15 5.88 -11.73
CA TRP A 34 -3.30 6.61 -12.67
C TRP A 34 -1.82 6.45 -12.35
N PHE A 35 -1.45 6.57 -11.08
CA PHE A 35 -0.05 6.41 -10.62
C PHE A 35 0.36 4.96 -10.40
N GLY A 36 -0.60 4.08 -10.13
CA GLY A 36 -0.38 2.70 -9.70
C GLY A 36 -0.03 2.61 -8.22
N ALA A 37 0.97 3.35 -7.77
CA ALA A 37 1.37 3.40 -6.36
C ALA A 37 1.83 4.83 -6.00
N MET A 38 1.30 5.39 -4.93
CA MET A 38 1.66 6.71 -4.40
C MET A 38 2.27 6.56 -3.02
N GLN A 39 3.50 7.03 -2.83
CA GLN A 39 4.17 6.94 -1.52
C GLN A 39 3.35 7.68 -0.45
N ALA A 40 3.12 7.02 0.67
CA ALA A 40 2.29 7.50 1.77
C ALA A 40 2.83 7.03 3.13
N GLN A 41 4.12 7.22 3.37
CA GLN A 41 4.78 6.89 4.64
C GLN A 41 4.14 7.65 5.79
N ASP A 42 3.86 8.93 5.60
CA ASP A 42 2.97 9.73 6.43
C ASP A 42 1.54 9.69 5.85
N ALA A 43 0.55 9.39 6.69
CA ALA A 43 -0.83 9.22 6.25
C ALA A 43 -1.43 10.53 5.73
N ALA A 44 -1.27 11.62 6.50
CA ALA A 44 -1.85 12.91 6.16
C ALA A 44 -1.28 13.44 4.84
N SER A 45 0.05 13.34 4.64
CA SER A 45 0.69 13.67 3.37
C SER A 45 0.21 12.81 2.21
N GLY A 46 -0.06 11.53 2.47
CA GLY A 46 -0.64 10.62 1.48
C GLY A 46 -2.06 11.04 1.08
N HIS A 47 -2.93 11.31 2.05
CA HIS A 47 -4.30 11.79 1.81
C HIS A 47 -4.28 13.12 1.04
N TRP A 48 -3.45 14.08 1.48
CA TRP A 48 -3.23 15.34 0.78
C TRP A 48 -2.78 15.13 -0.67
N SER A 49 -1.82 14.22 -0.88
CA SER A 49 -1.29 13.93 -2.23
C SER A 49 -2.36 13.39 -3.18
N VAL A 50 -3.31 12.60 -2.68
CA VAL A 50 -4.49 12.17 -3.46
C VAL A 50 -5.45 13.34 -3.64
N GLY A 51 -5.79 14.05 -2.56
CA GLY A 51 -6.79 15.12 -2.54
C GLY A 51 -6.49 16.27 -3.51
N VAL A 52 -5.24 16.73 -3.60
CA VAL A 52 -4.86 17.81 -4.54
C VAL A 52 -5.05 17.43 -6.01
N ARG A 53 -5.26 16.15 -6.31
CA ARG A 53 -5.50 15.59 -7.64
C ARG A 53 -6.97 15.19 -7.87
N CYS A 54 -7.80 15.41 -6.86
CA CYS A 54 -9.26 15.16 -6.89
C CYS A 54 -10.00 16.49 -6.72
N PRO A 55 -10.10 17.34 -7.73
CA PRO A 55 -10.78 18.63 -7.62
C PRO A 55 -12.20 18.48 -7.06
N GLY A 56 -12.51 19.27 -6.02
CA GLY A 56 -13.79 19.24 -5.35
C GLY A 56 -13.96 18.18 -4.27
N SER A 57 -12.97 17.28 -4.06
CA SER A 57 -13.01 16.31 -2.97
C SER A 57 -12.57 16.94 -1.64
N THR A 58 -13.06 16.35 -0.56
CA THR A 58 -12.70 16.67 0.81
C THR A 58 -11.92 15.52 1.44
N GLU A 59 -11.28 15.73 2.60
CA GLU A 59 -10.62 14.65 3.32
C GLU A 59 -11.55 13.48 3.64
N PRO A 60 -12.81 13.69 4.11
CA PRO A 60 -13.78 12.60 4.27
C PRO A 60 -14.01 11.75 3.01
N ASP A 61 -13.98 12.34 1.82
CA ASP A 61 -14.14 11.58 0.57
C ASP A 61 -12.95 10.64 0.32
N ILE A 62 -11.74 11.10 0.65
CA ILE A 62 -10.52 10.28 0.57
C ILE A 62 -10.58 9.14 1.59
N LEU A 63 -10.97 9.44 2.84
CA LEU A 63 -11.10 8.44 3.90
C LEU A 63 -12.16 7.39 3.56
N ALA A 64 -13.30 7.80 3.00
CA ALA A 64 -14.34 6.89 2.55
C ALA A 64 -13.86 5.93 1.46
N ALA A 65 -12.93 6.34 0.59
CA ALA A 65 -12.33 5.44 -0.41
C ALA A 65 -11.44 4.36 0.23
N PHE A 66 -10.75 4.68 1.34
CA PHE A 66 -10.03 3.68 2.13
C PHE A 66 -11.00 2.74 2.86
N GLU A 67 -12.08 3.26 3.45
CA GLU A 67 -13.07 2.46 4.17
C GLU A 67 -13.81 1.46 3.26
N ARG A 68 -14.01 1.79 1.99
CA ARG A 68 -14.58 0.89 0.99
C ARG A 68 -13.59 -0.11 0.40
N GLY A 69 -12.30 0.00 0.71
CA GLY A 69 -11.25 -0.80 0.08
C GLY A 69 -10.96 -0.44 -1.38
N ASP A 70 -11.50 0.68 -1.88
CA ASP A 70 -11.20 1.16 -3.25
C ASP A 70 -9.70 1.43 -3.42
N ILE A 71 -9.11 2.00 -2.39
CA ILE A 71 -7.67 2.21 -2.26
C ILE A 71 -7.21 1.69 -0.89
N VAL A 72 -6.00 1.17 -0.82
CA VAL A 72 -5.43 0.65 0.42
C VAL A 72 -4.00 1.14 0.63
N ARG A 73 -3.56 1.15 1.90
CA ARG A 73 -2.17 1.43 2.26
C ARG A 73 -1.46 0.13 2.62
N THR A 74 -0.35 -0.13 1.96
CA THR A 74 0.47 -1.32 2.23
C THR A 74 1.92 -1.06 1.81
N TRP A 75 2.79 -2.07 1.85
CA TRP A 75 4.21 -1.98 1.49
C TRP A 75 4.52 -2.69 0.15
N PRO A 76 4.03 -2.22 -1.01
CA PRO A 76 4.20 -2.94 -2.27
C PRO A 76 5.63 -2.92 -2.77
N MET A 77 6.42 -1.88 -2.49
CA MET A 77 7.76 -1.76 -3.04
C MET A 77 8.75 -1.06 -2.12
N ARG A 78 10.01 -1.48 -2.18
CA ARG A 78 11.16 -0.90 -1.45
C ARG A 78 10.98 -0.80 0.07
N GLY A 79 10.05 -1.57 0.66
CA GLY A 79 9.78 -1.54 2.10
C GLY A 79 9.12 -0.25 2.62
N THR A 80 8.62 0.62 1.73
CA THR A 80 7.90 1.86 2.09
C THR A 80 6.40 1.72 1.87
N ILE A 81 5.61 2.45 2.68
CA ILE A 81 4.15 2.45 2.57
C ILE A 81 3.72 3.24 1.35
N HIS A 82 2.80 2.68 0.59
CA HIS A 82 2.16 3.31 -0.56
C HIS A 82 0.65 3.17 -0.48
N ILE A 83 -0.06 4.09 -1.10
CA ILE A 83 -1.46 3.95 -1.47
C ILE A 83 -1.49 3.29 -2.84
N VAL A 84 -2.26 2.22 -2.96
CA VAL A 84 -2.44 1.45 -4.19
C VAL A 84 -3.93 1.18 -4.43
N PRO A 85 -4.38 0.92 -5.67
CA PRO A 85 -5.75 0.48 -5.90
C PRO A 85 -6.02 -0.84 -5.16
N GLY A 86 -7.14 -0.95 -4.45
CA GLY A 86 -7.47 -2.16 -3.70
C GLY A 86 -7.44 -3.42 -4.55
N VAL A 87 -7.98 -3.34 -5.77
CA VAL A 87 -8.02 -4.47 -6.73
C VAL A 87 -6.66 -4.91 -7.26
N ASP A 88 -5.60 -4.13 -7.07
CA ASP A 88 -4.28 -4.38 -7.63
C ASP A 88 -3.25 -4.83 -6.59
N VAL A 89 -3.61 -4.85 -5.31
CA VAL A 89 -2.67 -5.08 -4.19
C VAL A 89 -1.92 -6.40 -4.36
N ARG A 90 -2.62 -7.49 -4.62
CA ARG A 90 -2.02 -8.84 -4.63
C ARG A 90 -0.98 -8.99 -5.74
N TRP A 91 -1.31 -8.57 -6.97
CA TRP A 91 -0.34 -8.69 -8.05
C TRP A 91 0.84 -7.72 -7.88
N MET A 92 0.60 -6.53 -7.32
CA MET A 92 1.69 -5.59 -7.01
C MET A 92 2.64 -6.18 -5.97
N LEU A 93 2.12 -6.76 -4.88
CA LEU A 93 2.92 -7.43 -3.87
C LEU A 93 3.68 -8.63 -4.46
N ALA A 94 3.01 -9.47 -5.26
CA ALA A 94 3.65 -10.62 -5.93
C ALA A 94 4.77 -10.20 -6.89
N LEU A 95 4.63 -9.05 -7.56
CA LEU A 95 5.63 -8.56 -8.50
C LEU A 95 6.83 -7.90 -7.81
N THR A 96 6.59 -7.10 -6.78
CA THR A 96 7.59 -6.19 -6.21
C THR A 96 8.02 -6.56 -4.78
N GLY A 97 7.18 -7.31 -4.05
CA GLY A 97 7.41 -7.70 -2.66
C GLY A 97 8.41 -8.83 -2.48
N VAL A 98 8.55 -9.74 -3.45
CA VAL A 98 9.45 -10.91 -3.36
C VAL A 98 10.88 -10.51 -2.99
N ARG A 99 11.44 -9.52 -3.67
CA ARG A 99 12.79 -9.01 -3.37
C ARG A 99 12.93 -8.44 -1.96
N ALA A 100 11.87 -7.81 -1.46
CA ALA A 100 11.87 -7.25 -0.11
C ALA A 100 11.81 -8.36 0.93
N LEU A 101 11.02 -9.40 0.72
CA LEU A 101 10.92 -10.58 1.58
C LEU A 101 12.22 -11.37 1.60
N ASP A 102 12.83 -11.63 0.43
CA ASP A 102 14.14 -12.30 0.31
C ASP A 102 15.25 -11.51 1.02
N GLY A 103 15.30 -10.19 0.79
CA GLY A 103 16.27 -9.29 1.41
C GLY A 103 16.08 -9.13 2.93
N ALA A 104 14.90 -9.46 3.45
CA ALA A 104 14.58 -9.34 4.87
C ALA A 104 15.13 -10.50 5.73
N GLN A 105 15.68 -11.56 5.13
CA GLN A 105 16.22 -12.71 5.87
C GLN A 105 17.27 -12.26 6.91
N ARG A 106 18.27 -11.51 6.50
CA ARG A 106 19.33 -11.02 7.42
C ARG A 106 18.76 -10.17 8.57
N ARG A 107 17.74 -9.37 8.27
CA ARG A 107 17.08 -8.56 9.30
C ARG A 107 16.31 -9.43 10.27
N ARG A 108 15.60 -10.44 9.79
CA ARG A 108 14.86 -11.40 10.59
C ARG A 108 15.81 -12.16 11.53
N GLU A 109 16.92 -12.68 10.99
CA GLU A 109 17.97 -13.36 11.77
C GLU A 109 18.58 -12.44 12.85
N TYR A 110 18.89 -11.18 12.50
CA TYR A 110 19.40 -10.19 13.45
C TYR A 110 18.41 -9.93 14.61
N LEU A 111 17.10 -9.98 14.34
CA LEU A 111 16.06 -9.83 15.33
C LEU A 111 15.81 -11.12 16.15
N GLY A 112 16.50 -12.21 15.85
CA GLY A 112 16.30 -13.51 16.47
C GLY A 112 14.96 -14.15 16.12
N LEU A 113 14.40 -13.81 14.95
CA LEU A 113 13.16 -14.38 14.42
C LEU A 113 13.47 -15.44 13.39
N THR A 114 12.73 -16.53 13.41
CA THR A 114 12.73 -17.57 12.39
C THR A 114 11.77 -17.26 11.25
N LEU A 115 11.85 -18.00 10.15
CA LEU A 115 10.82 -17.93 9.10
C LEU A 115 9.50 -18.46 9.61
N ASP A 116 9.52 -19.51 10.43
CA ASP A 116 8.31 -20.07 11.08
C ASP A 116 7.58 -19.03 11.94
N ASP A 117 8.30 -18.20 12.71
CA ASP A 117 7.68 -17.10 13.46
C ASP A 117 6.96 -16.12 12.54
N ALA A 118 7.54 -15.80 11.39
CA ALA A 118 6.95 -14.89 10.42
C ALA A 118 5.74 -15.52 9.70
N GLU A 119 5.79 -16.79 9.35
CA GLU A 119 4.67 -17.53 8.74
C GLU A 119 3.52 -17.76 9.74
N ARG A 120 3.84 -18.13 10.98
CA ARG A 120 2.85 -18.22 12.07
C ARG A 120 2.19 -16.86 12.34
N THR A 121 2.93 -15.77 12.25
CA THR A 121 2.36 -14.42 12.33
C THR A 121 1.27 -14.20 11.29
N CYS A 122 1.48 -14.65 10.04
CA CYS A 122 0.46 -14.56 9.00
C CYS A 122 -0.82 -15.31 9.38
N SER A 123 -0.70 -16.51 9.93
CA SER A 123 -1.87 -17.31 10.37
C SER A 123 -2.59 -16.64 11.55
N VAL A 124 -1.86 -16.23 12.59
CA VAL A 124 -2.43 -15.60 13.79
C VAL A 124 -3.15 -14.29 13.44
N LEU A 125 -2.54 -13.45 12.61
CA LEU A 125 -3.19 -12.20 12.18
C LEU A 125 -4.34 -12.45 11.21
N GLY A 126 -4.26 -13.47 10.36
CA GLY A 126 -5.35 -13.91 9.51
C GLY A 126 -6.59 -14.25 10.33
N ASP A 127 -6.42 -15.08 11.36
CA ASP A 127 -7.51 -15.47 12.26
C ASP A 127 -8.04 -14.29 13.08
N ALA A 128 -7.16 -13.48 13.67
CA ALA A 128 -7.52 -12.35 14.52
C ALA A 128 -8.23 -11.21 13.78
N LEU A 129 -7.97 -11.07 12.48
CA LEU A 129 -8.53 -10.02 11.62
C LEU A 129 -9.71 -10.52 10.77
N SER A 130 -10.04 -11.82 10.84
CA SER A 130 -11.13 -12.42 10.06
C SER A 130 -12.49 -11.79 10.40
N GLY A 131 -13.43 -11.84 9.44
CA GLY A 131 -14.78 -11.32 9.62
C GLY A 131 -14.85 -9.78 9.66
N GLY A 132 -13.90 -9.09 9.04
CA GLY A 132 -13.87 -7.64 8.95
C GLY A 132 -13.36 -6.94 10.21
N ALA A 133 -12.66 -7.65 11.10
CA ALA A 133 -12.09 -7.05 12.30
C ALA A 133 -11.01 -6.00 11.96
N VAL A 134 -11.01 -4.92 12.72
CA VAL A 134 -10.03 -3.82 12.61
C VAL A 134 -9.28 -3.74 13.93
N LEU A 135 -8.01 -4.10 13.93
CA LEU A 135 -7.16 -4.09 15.12
C LEU A 135 -6.11 -2.98 15.03
N THR A 136 -5.87 -2.32 16.15
CA THR A 136 -4.73 -1.41 16.29
C THR A 136 -3.43 -2.19 16.27
N ARG A 137 -2.32 -1.49 16.04
CA ARG A 137 -0.99 -2.11 16.12
C ARG A 137 -0.77 -2.83 17.45
N SER A 138 -1.15 -2.22 18.58
CA SER A 138 -1.01 -2.81 19.91
C SER A 138 -1.84 -4.08 20.07
N GLN A 139 -3.06 -4.10 19.54
CA GLN A 139 -3.93 -5.29 19.55
C GLN A 139 -3.36 -6.42 18.69
N CYS A 140 -2.82 -6.12 17.51
CA CYS A 140 -2.13 -7.12 16.69
C CYS A 140 -0.93 -7.72 17.43
N LEU A 141 -0.10 -6.88 18.08
CA LEU A 141 1.06 -7.35 18.84
C LEU A 141 0.64 -8.19 20.05
N ALA A 142 -0.47 -7.85 20.72
CA ALA A 142 -1.03 -8.65 21.80
C ALA A 142 -1.48 -10.03 21.30
N ALA A 143 -2.19 -10.11 20.17
CA ALA A 143 -2.59 -11.38 19.57
C ALA A 143 -1.39 -12.28 19.23
N LEU A 144 -0.28 -11.69 18.74
CA LEU A 144 0.96 -12.43 18.51
C LEU A 144 1.58 -12.96 19.82
N ALA A 145 1.61 -12.14 20.86
CA ALA A 145 2.13 -12.52 22.17
C ALA A 145 1.30 -13.65 22.80
N ASP A 146 -0.04 -13.58 22.70
CA ASP A 146 -0.96 -14.63 23.17
C ASP A 146 -0.74 -15.95 22.44
N ALA A 147 -0.31 -15.90 21.18
CA ALA A 147 0.08 -17.06 20.38
C ALA A 147 1.54 -17.54 20.63
N GLY A 148 2.24 -16.94 21.61
CA GLY A 148 3.61 -17.27 21.98
C GLY A 148 4.67 -16.77 21.00
N ILE A 149 4.37 -15.76 20.19
CA ILE A 149 5.32 -15.12 19.26
C ILE A 149 5.86 -13.85 19.92
N ASP A 150 7.17 -13.77 20.12
CA ASP A 150 7.81 -12.57 20.68
C ASP A 150 7.80 -11.42 19.67
N ALA A 151 6.84 -10.54 19.83
CA ALA A 151 6.66 -9.34 19.01
C ALA A 151 7.18 -8.07 19.70
N SER A 152 8.09 -8.18 20.68
CA SER A 152 8.64 -7.04 21.41
C SER A 152 9.54 -6.16 20.53
N GLY A 153 9.54 -4.85 20.81
CA GLY A 153 10.42 -3.89 20.15
C GLY A 153 10.32 -3.88 18.61
N GLN A 154 11.46 -4.03 17.95
CA GLN A 154 11.52 -4.02 16.47
C GLN A 154 11.02 -5.31 15.83
N ARG A 155 10.89 -6.41 16.58
CA ARG A 155 10.31 -7.66 16.08
C ARG A 155 8.88 -7.46 15.63
N GLY A 156 8.05 -6.80 16.45
CA GLY A 156 6.65 -6.52 16.12
C GLY A 156 6.47 -5.76 14.81
N TYR A 157 7.31 -4.73 14.58
CA TYR A 157 7.27 -4.02 13.30
C TYR A 157 7.61 -4.95 12.12
N HIS A 158 8.65 -5.77 12.27
CA HIS A 158 9.08 -6.68 11.21
C HIS A 158 8.02 -7.74 10.89
N LEU A 159 7.36 -8.29 11.91
CA LEU A 159 6.31 -9.29 11.76
C LEU A 159 5.05 -8.72 11.10
N LEU A 160 4.59 -7.54 11.51
CA LEU A 160 3.46 -6.86 10.87
C LEU A 160 3.77 -6.48 9.41
N TRP A 161 4.99 -6.01 9.15
CA TRP A 161 5.47 -5.74 7.81
C TRP A 161 5.51 -7.01 6.95
N PHE A 162 5.98 -8.13 7.51
CA PHE A 162 6.05 -9.41 6.80
C PHE A 162 4.65 -9.89 6.41
N ALA A 163 3.68 -9.85 7.33
CA ALA A 163 2.30 -10.23 7.05
C ALA A 163 1.66 -9.35 5.95
N ALA A 164 1.96 -8.05 5.95
CA ALA A 164 1.47 -7.14 4.91
C ALA A 164 2.15 -7.37 3.55
N GLN A 165 3.47 -7.63 3.53
CA GLN A 165 4.21 -7.99 2.32
C GLN A 165 3.77 -9.33 1.74
N SER A 166 3.38 -10.26 2.59
CA SER A 166 2.83 -11.56 2.19
C SER A 166 1.37 -11.49 1.69
N GLY A 167 0.77 -10.29 1.71
CA GLY A 167 -0.60 -10.07 1.23
C GLY A 167 -1.69 -10.60 2.15
N VAL A 168 -1.38 -10.83 3.43
CA VAL A 168 -2.35 -11.25 4.46
C VAL A 168 -3.07 -10.03 5.01
N THR A 169 -2.33 -8.99 5.37
CA THR A 169 -2.89 -7.78 5.98
C THR A 169 -2.62 -6.55 5.12
N CYS A 170 -3.37 -5.49 5.36
CA CYS A 170 -3.02 -4.14 4.94
C CYS A 170 -3.33 -3.15 6.07
N ILE A 171 -2.91 -1.90 5.88
CA ILE A 171 -3.22 -0.83 6.84
C ILE A 171 -4.69 -0.46 6.66
N GLY A 172 -5.44 -0.58 7.74
CA GLY A 172 -6.85 -0.22 7.83
C GLY A 172 -7.10 1.27 8.11
N PRO A 173 -8.37 1.64 8.35
CA PRO A 173 -8.75 3.00 8.68
C PRO A 173 -8.10 3.44 9.99
N GLN A 174 -7.66 4.69 10.03
CA GLN A 174 -7.03 5.26 11.23
C GLN A 174 -8.05 5.39 12.38
N ARG A 175 -7.66 5.02 13.58
CA ARG A 175 -8.46 5.22 14.81
C ARG A 175 -7.74 6.20 15.74
N GLY A 176 -8.17 7.45 15.72
CA GLY A 176 -7.44 8.52 16.41
C GLY A 176 -6.03 8.68 15.83
N SER A 177 -4.99 8.53 16.66
CA SER A 177 -3.58 8.51 16.23
C SER A 177 -3.08 7.12 15.88
N ASP A 178 -3.87 6.06 16.10
CA ASP A 178 -3.41 4.68 16.00
C ASP A 178 -3.54 4.16 14.57
N GLN A 179 -2.43 3.59 14.10
CA GLN A 179 -2.44 2.77 12.90
C GLN A 179 -3.18 1.46 13.16
N THR A 180 -4.08 1.11 12.27
CA THR A 180 -4.81 -0.16 12.34
C THR A 180 -4.40 -1.10 11.20
N PHE A 181 -4.78 -2.36 11.37
CA PHE A 181 -4.60 -3.43 10.39
C PHE A 181 -5.93 -4.11 10.14
N VAL A 182 -6.11 -4.58 8.94
CA VAL A 182 -7.27 -5.33 8.47
C VAL A 182 -6.81 -6.52 7.64
N LEU A 183 -7.64 -7.54 7.53
CA LEU A 183 -7.40 -8.65 6.62
C LEU A 183 -7.60 -8.17 5.17
N LEU A 184 -6.59 -8.34 4.33
CA LEU A 184 -6.66 -7.86 2.94
C LEU A 184 -7.79 -8.53 2.15
N GLU A 185 -8.04 -9.80 2.40
CA GLU A 185 -9.08 -10.57 1.72
C GLU A 185 -10.48 -10.04 2.00
N ASP A 186 -10.77 -9.68 3.24
CA ASP A 186 -12.06 -9.11 3.63
C ASP A 186 -12.21 -7.65 3.17
N TRP A 187 -11.10 -6.89 3.21
CA TRP A 187 -11.11 -5.45 2.95
C TRP A 187 -11.14 -5.09 1.47
N ALA A 188 -10.42 -5.84 0.65
CA ALA A 188 -10.37 -5.67 -0.80
C ALA A 188 -10.53 -7.03 -1.48
N PRO A 189 -11.73 -7.63 -1.44
CA PRO A 189 -11.95 -9.01 -1.90
C PRO A 189 -11.79 -9.17 -3.41
N GLN A 190 -12.10 -8.14 -4.19
CA GLN A 190 -11.94 -8.16 -5.64
C GLN A 190 -10.48 -7.89 -6.00
N GLN A 191 -9.84 -8.82 -6.69
CA GLN A 191 -8.45 -8.70 -7.09
C GLN A 191 -8.27 -8.96 -8.58
N ASN A 192 -7.52 -8.08 -9.24
CA ASN A 192 -6.99 -8.35 -10.56
C ASN A 192 -5.84 -9.37 -10.46
N ALA A 193 -5.76 -10.26 -11.43
CA ALA A 193 -4.74 -11.31 -11.47
C ALA A 193 -4.07 -11.37 -12.86
N PRO A 194 -3.37 -10.31 -13.30
CA PRO A 194 -2.66 -10.31 -14.56
C PRO A 194 -1.51 -11.32 -14.53
N ALA A 195 -1.15 -11.89 -15.68
CA ALA A 195 0.07 -12.65 -15.79
C ALA A 195 1.29 -11.75 -15.48
N ARG A 196 2.43 -12.36 -15.08
CA ARG A 196 3.60 -11.61 -14.64
C ARG A 196 4.06 -10.54 -15.64
N ASP A 197 4.11 -10.88 -16.93
CA ASP A 197 4.57 -9.96 -17.98
C ASP A 197 3.55 -8.85 -18.22
N GLU A 198 2.26 -9.14 -18.14
CA GLU A 198 1.18 -8.15 -18.19
C GLU A 198 1.27 -7.18 -17.01
N ALA A 199 1.51 -7.70 -15.80
CA ALA A 199 1.72 -6.89 -14.59
C ALA A 199 2.92 -5.94 -14.72
N LEU A 200 4.02 -6.41 -15.31
CA LEU A 200 5.22 -5.59 -15.60
C LEU A 200 4.90 -4.47 -16.58
N VAL A 201 4.21 -4.80 -17.68
CA VAL A 201 3.80 -3.83 -18.71
C VAL A 201 2.86 -2.80 -18.08
N GLU A 202 1.86 -3.23 -17.31
CA GLU A 202 0.90 -2.33 -16.66
C GLU A 202 1.60 -1.38 -15.69
N LEU A 203 2.51 -1.88 -14.85
CA LEU A 203 3.27 -1.05 -13.91
C LEU A 203 4.14 -0.02 -14.65
N LEU A 204 4.82 -0.44 -15.74
CA LEU A 204 5.64 0.44 -16.56
C LEU A 204 4.80 1.52 -17.23
N LEU A 205 3.66 1.16 -17.82
CA LEU A 205 2.76 2.11 -18.48
C LEU A 205 2.23 3.16 -17.51
N ARG A 206 1.82 2.76 -16.30
CA ARG A 206 1.39 3.68 -15.25
C ARG A 206 2.52 4.63 -14.84
N PHE A 207 3.74 4.11 -14.69
CA PHE A 207 4.90 4.93 -14.35
C PHE A 207 5.22 5.96 -15.45
N VAL A 208 5.36 5.52 -16.71
CA VAL A 208 5.68 6.41 -17.83
C VAL A 208 4.58 7.45 -18.03
N ARG A 209 3.31 7.05 -17.96
CA ARG A 209 2.15 7.94 -18.09
C ARG A 209 2.13 9.03 -17.04
N SER A 210 2.43 8.70 -15.79
CA SER A 210 2.32 9.62 -14.65
C SER A 210 3.57 10.45 -14.39
N HIS A 211 4.75 10.00 -14.84
CA HIS A 211 6.03 10.68 -14.58
C HIS A 211 6.70 11.23 -15.83
N GLY A 212 6.21 10.88 -17.00
CA GLY A 212 6.61 11.44 -18.31
C GLY A 212 7.81 10.78 -18.90
#